data_ef5edc6b6d157e28a48079bf5733d31e
#
_entry.id   ef5edc6b6d157e28a48079bf5733d31e
#
_cell.length_a   1.000
_cell.length_b   1.000
_cell.length_c   1.000
_cell.angle_alpha   90.00
_cell.angle_beta   90.00
_cell.angle_gamma   90.00
#
_symmetry.space_group_name_H-M   'P 1'
#
loop_
_entity.id
_entity.type
_entity.pdbx_description
1 polymer ?
#
loop_
_entity_poly.entity_id
_entity_poly.type
_entity_poly.pdbx_seq_one_letter_code
_entity_poly.pdbx_strand_id
1 'polypeptide(L)'
;VLIDANSQVVLAEKNAEARVAPASLTKIMTALIVEEEVKAGRAEYDEEAEISVKAWRTGGSKMFIREGTKVSISDLLRGVIVQSGNDASIALAEHVAGGEAEFAYMMNEKARRLGLRNTNFENATGLPNDNHYSTANDLARLTTELIKNHPNQYEIYAERSFEYGGINQTNRNKLLWRDLSVDGVKTGYTKKAGYCLVASAKRDGMRLVSVVLGTSSDQDRMKESQKLLS
;
A
#
# COMPACT_ATOMS: atom_id res chain seq x y z
N VAL A 1 -14.93 -3.81 -5.73
CA VAL A 1 -15.55 -2.51 -5.40
C VAL A 1 -15.04 -1.45 -6.34
N LEU A 2 -15.92 -0.59 -6.78
CA LEU A 2 -15.60 0.65 -7.48
C LEU A 2 -16.31 1.80 -6.74
N ILE A 3 -15.56 2.84 -6.38
CA ILE A 3 -16.13 4.02 -5.73
C ILE A 3 -15.68 5.29 -6.44
N ASP A 4 -16.54 6.32 -6.37
CA ASP A 4 -16.16 7.69 -6.63
C ASP A 4 -15.57 8.26 -5.34
N ALA A 5 -14.25 8.53 -5.34
CA ALA A 5 -13.55 8.98 -4.14
C ALA A 5 -14.01 10.38 -3.67
N ASN A 6 -14.51 11.21 -4.57
CA ASN A 6 -14.97 12.56 -4.22
C ASN A 6 -16.29 12.54 -3.47
N SER A 7 -17.28 11.81 -3.99
CA SER A 7 -18.60 11.68 -3.37
C SER A 7 -18.72 10.53 -2.37
N GLN A 8 -17.76 9.59 -2.40
CA GLN A 8 -17.75 8.33 -1.65
C GLN A 8 -18.93 7.40 -2.02
N VAL A 9 -19.53 7.60 -3.17
CA VAL A 9 -20.61 6.74 -3.68
C VAL A 9 -20.00 5.46 -4.24
N VAL A 10 -20.55 4.32 -3.81
CA VAL A 10 -20.21 3.01 -4.37
C VAL A 10 -20.91 2.85 -5.71
N LEU A 11 -20.15 2.70 -6.78
CA LEU A 11 -20.65 2.56 -8.14
C LEU A 11 -20.87 1.09 -8.54
N ALA A 12 -20.06 0.19 -7.99
CA ALA A 12 -20.18 -1.25 -8.20
C ALA A 12 -19.58 -2.01 -7.03
N GLU A 13 -20.18 -3.12 -6.65
CA GLU A 13 -19.64 -3.96 -5.59
C GLU A 13 -20.03 -5.42 -5.78
N LYS A 14 -19.15 -6.30 -5.32
CA LYS A 14 -19.38 -7.73 -5.18
C LYS A 14 -18.55 -8.24 -4.02
N ASN A 15 -19.17 -8.90 -3.04
CA ASN A 15 -18.49 -9.41 -1.85
C ASN A 15 -17.67 -8.34 -1.11
N ALA A 16 -18.13 -7.10 -1.12
CA ALA A 16 -17.39 -5.93 -0.62
C ALA A 16 -16.99 -6.04 0.85
N GLU A 17 -17.76 -6.77 1.65
CA GLU A 17 -17.54 -6.94 3.10
C GLU A 17 -16.91 -8.29 3.47
N ALA A 18 -16.53 -9.11 2.49
CA ALA A 18 -15.87 -10.39 2.75
C ALA A 18 -14.45 -10.13 3.31
N ARG A 19 -14.16 -10.73 4.46
CA ARG A 19 -12.81 -10.65 5.06
C ARG A 19 -11.86 -11.56 4.30
N VAL A 20 -10.75 -10.98 3.86
CA VAL A 20 -9.70 -11.68 3.10
C VAL A 20 -8.33 -11.26 3.59
N ALA A 21 -7.32 -12.05 3.28
CA ALA A 21 -5.93 -11.65 3.49
C ALA A 21 -5.56 -10.55 2.48
N PRO A 22 -5.17 -9.35 2.93
CA PRO A 22 -4.90 -8.24 2.02
C PRO A 22 -3.53 -8.31 1.32
N ALA A 23 -2.65 -9.21 1.76
CA ALA A 23 -1.28 -9.29 1.26
C ALA A 23 -0.60 -7.91 1.30
N SER A 24 0.16 -7.55 0.28
CA SER A 24 0.88 -6.27 0.21
C SER A 24 -0.02 -5.04 0.06
N LEU A 25 -1.34 -5.20 -0.09
CA LEU A 25 -2.25 -4.06 0.01
C LEU A 25 -2.21 -3.43 1.41
N THR A 26 -1.79 -4.18 2.42
CA THR A 26 -1.45 -3.69 3.77
C THR A 26 -0.53 -2.47 3.72
N LYS A 27 0.40 -2.43 2.77
CA LYS A 27 1.40 -1.36 2.65
C LYS A 27 0.80 0.01 2.32
N ILE A 28 -0.45 0.05 1.85
CA ILE A 28 -1.19 1.31 1.71
C ILE A 28 -1.34 1.96 3.10
N MET A 29 -1.70 1.18 4.12
CA MET A 29 -1.77 1.68 5.50
C MET A 29 -0.37 2.00 6.05
N THR A 30 0.60 1.16 5.78
CA THR A 30 1.99 1.38 6.23
C THR A 30 2.51 2.74 5.74
N ALA A 31 2.36 3.02 4.46
CA ALA A 31 2.75 4.30 3.88
C ALA A 31 1.93 5.46 4.45
N LEU A 32 0.62 5.29 4.62
CA LEU A 32 -0.25 6.32 5.20
C LEU A 32 0.20 6.73 6.61
N ILE A 33 0.51 5.77 7.48
CA ILE A 33 0.99 6.06 8.84
C ILE A 33 2.27 6.88 8.79
N VAL A 34 3.23 6.51 7.94
CA VAL A 34 4.49 7.26 7.80
C VAL A 34 4.23 8.67 7.28
N GLU A 35 3.36 8.84 6.28
CA GLU A 35 2.99 10.15 5.75
C GLU A 35 2.32 11.02 6.81
N GLU A 36 1.50 10.45 7.67
CA GLU A 36 0.90 11.18 8.78
C GLU A 36 1.91 11.63 9.81
N GLU A 37 2.91 10.79 10.11
CA GLU A 37 4.00 11.17 11.02
C GLU A 37 4.83 12.34 10.46
N VAL A 38 5.10 12.33 9.16
CA VAL A 38 5.77 13.45 8.49
C VAL A 38 4.92 14.71 8.51
N LYS A 39 3.64 14.61 8.18
CA LYS A 39 2.70 15.73 8.19
C LYS A 39 2.57 16.35 9.58
N ALA A 40 2.63 15.53 10.62
CA ALA A 40 2.56 15.98 12.02
C ALA A 40 3.89 16.55 12.56
N GLY A 41 4.96 16.52 11.78
CA GLY A 41 6.28 17.00 12.18
C GLY A 41 7.04 16.07 13.13
N ARG A 42 6.60 14.80 13.26
CA ARG A 42 7.28 13.79 14.07
C ARG A 42 8.32 13.00 13.31
N ALA A 43 8.37 13.13 12.00
CA ALA A 43 9.37 12.56 11.11
C ALA A 43 9.61 13.50 9.94
N GLU A 44 10.73 13.32 9.24
CA GLU A 44 11.09 14.11 8.05
C GLU A 44 11.49 13.15 6.91
N TYR A 45 11.23 13.54 5.65
CA TYR A 45 11.52 12.68 4.50
C TYR A 45 13.01 12.38 4.32
N ASP A 46 13.89 13.32 4.67
CA ASP A 46 15.35 13.18 4.58
C ASP A 46 15.97 12.56 5.84
N GLU A 47 15.17 12.35 6.89
CA GLU A 47 15.58 11.63 8.08
C GLU A 47 15.95 10.20 7.74
N GLU A 48 17.05 9.70 8.31
CA GLU A 48 17.57 8.38 8.02
C GLU A 48 17.17 7.35 9.09
N ALA A 49 16.63 6.22 8.64
CA ALA A 49 16.34 5.07 9.48
C ALA A 49 17.52 4.10 9.47
N GLU A 50 17.88 3.58 10.64
CA GLU A 50 18.88 2.52 10.77
C GLU A 50 18.24 1.18 10.42
N ILE A 51 18.94 0.39 9.59
CA ILE A 51 18.43 -0.89 9.09
C ILE A 51 18.83 -2.02 10.04
N SER A 52 17.84 -2.66 10.66
CA SER A 52 18.02 -3.78 11.56
C SER A 52 18.30 -5.09 10.80
N VAL A 53 18.84 -6.07 11.52
CA VAL A 53 18.99 -7.43 11.02
C VAL A 53 17.61 -8.02 10.64
N LYS A 54 16.57 -7.75 11.42
CA LYS A 54 15.21 -8.21 11.15
C LYS A 54 14.69 -7.67 9.82
N ALA A 55 14.82 -6.38 9.58
CA ALA A 55 14.42 -5.75 8.31
C ALA A 55 15.20 -6.36 7.14
N TRP A 56 16.51 -6.42 7.26
CA TRP A 56 17.38 -6.98 6.22
C TRP A 56 17.08 -8.44 5.88
N ARG A 57 16.79 -9.29 6.88
CA ARG A 57 16.53 -10.73 6.70
C ARG A 57 15.11 -11.05 6.27
N THR A 58 14.20 -10.10 6.29
CA THR A 58 12.80 -10.35 5.94
C THR A 58 12.67 -10.90 4.52
N GLY A 59 11.89 -11.97 4.37
CA GLY A 59 11.67 -12.60 3.08
C GLY A 59 10.66 -11.87 2.19
N GLY A 60 10.45 -12.42 1.01
CA GLY A 60 9.54 -11.85 0.02
C GLY A 60 10.16 -10.72 -0.78
N SER A 61 9.34 -9.79 -1.25
CA SER A 61 9.79 -8.65 -2.04
C SER A 61 10.67 -7.71 -1.24
N LYS A 62 11.74 -7.20 -1.86
CA LYS A 62 12.76 -6.36 -1.22
C LYS A 62 13.17 -5.20 -2.09
N MET A 63 13.56 -4.08 -1.45
CA MET A 63 14.34 -3.03 -2.10
C MET A 63 15.86 -3.23 -1.94
N PHE A 64 16.27 -4.26 -1.22
CA PHE A 64 17.67 -4.66 -1.01
C PHE A 64 18.47 -3.69 -0.16
N ILE A 65 17.91 -3.27 0.96
CA ILE A 65 18.63 -2.55 2.00
C ILE A 65 19.51 -3.50 2.81
N ARG A 66 20.56 -2.99 3.44
CA ARG A 66 21.54 -3.79 4.19
C ARG A 66 21.53 -3.41 5.66
N GLU A 67 21.69 -4.43 6.53
CA GLU A 67 21.82 -4.20 7.97
C GLU A 67 22.96 -3.23 8.30
N GLY A 68 22.76 -2.45 9.35
CA GLY A 68 23.76 -1.49 9.84
C GLY A 68 23.92 -0.25 8.97
N THR A 69 23.22 -0.15 7.84
CA THR A 69 23.21 1.06 7.00
C THR A 69 22.09 1.99 7.41
N LYS A 70 22.12 3.21 6.90
CA LYS A 70 21.06 4.21 7.09
C LYS A 70 20.43 4.52 5.76
N VAL A 71 19.09 4.60 5.73
CA VAL A 71 18.32 4.86 4.51
C VAL A 71 17.27 5.92 4.83
N SER A 72 17.10 6.89 3.95
CA SER A 72 16.12 7.95 4.16
C SER A 72 14.68 7.42 4.15
N ILE A 73 13.79 8.05 4.90
CA ILE A 73 12.36 7.75 4.88
C ILE A 73 11.82 7.86 3.45
N SER A 74 12.25 8.86 2.69
CA SER A 74 11.83 9.03 1.29
C SER A 74 12.18 7.81 0.43
N ASP A 75 13.40 7.28 0.53
CA ASP A 75 13.80 6.09 -0.23
C ASP A 75 13.07 4.84 0.25
N LEU A 76 12.87 4.69 1.56
CA LEU A 76 12.12 3.57 2.11
C LEU A 76 10.67 3.58 1.64
N LEU A 77 10.02 4.74 1.61
CA LEU A 77 8.65 4.88 1.07
C LEU A 77 8.58 4.48 -0.40
N ARG A 78 9.54 4.88 -1.22
CA ARG A 78 9.60 4.43 -2.61
C ARG A 78 9.79 2.92 -2.71
N GLY A 79 10.64 2.36 -1.86
CA GLY A 79 10.82 0.91 -1.78
C GLY A 79 9.53 0.17 -1.44
N VAL A 80 8.73 0.69 -0.53
CA VAL A 80 7.41 0.13 -0.15
C VAL A 80 6.42 0.24 -1.30
N ILE A 81 6.31 1.41 -1.91
CA ILE A 81 5.26 1.70 -2.90
C ILE A 81 5.59 1.11 -4.26
N VAL A 82 6.79 1.31 -4.76
CA VAL A 82 7.20 0.88 -6.10
C VAL A 82 7.54 -0.61 -6.13
N GLN A 83 8.37 -1.07 -5.22
CA GLN A 83 8.87 -2.45 -5.21
C GLN A 83 8.08 -3.39 -4.30
N SER A 84 7.23 -2.86 -3.45
CA SER A 84 6.57 -3.65 -2.41
C SER A 84 7.55 -4.26 -1.40
N GLY A 85 8.60 -3.52 -1.04
CA GLY A 85 9.69 -4.01 -0.20
C GLY A 85 9.26 -4.32 1.23
N ASN A 86 9.31 -5.59 1.62
CA ASN A 86 9.06 -5.99 3.00
C ASN A 86 10.14 -5.48 3.94
N ASP A 87 11.39 -5.47 3.50
CA ASP A 87 12.52 -4.91 4.23
C ASP A 87 12.31 -3.42 4.53
N ALA A 88 11.91 -2.65 3.54
CA ALA A 88 11.59 -1.24 3.70
C ALA A 88 10.41 -1.02 4.67
N SER A 89 9.38 -1.85 4.59
CA SER A 89 8.19 -1.76 5.45
C SER A 89 8.55 -1.98 6.92
N ILE A 90 9.39 -2.96 7.21
CA ILE A 90 9.85 -3.23 8.58
C ILE A 90 10.76 -2.11 9.07
N ALA A 91 11.69 -1.65 8.24
CA ALA A 91 12.56 -0.54 8.61
C ALA A 91 11.77 0.72 8.98
N LEU A 92 10.74 1.07 8.21
CA LEU A 92 9.85 2.19 8.51
C LEU A 92 9.09 1.98 9.82
N ALA A 93 8.54 0.78 10.04
CA ALA A 93 7.79 0.45 11.24
C ALA A 93 8.67 0.58 12.50
N GLU A 94 9.88 0.05 12.44
CA GLU A 94 10.83 0.14 13.54
C GLU A 94 11.26 1.59 13.82
N HIS A 95 11.51 2.36 12.78
CA HIS A 95 11.93 3.75 12.92
C HIS A 95 10.82 4.65 13.49
N VAL A 96 9.61 4.52 12.97
CA VAL A 96 8.48 5.38 13.35
C VAL A 96 7.90 4.99 14.71
N ALA A 97 7.79 3.70 15.00
CA ALA A 97 7.08 3.20 16.19
C ALA A 97 7.97 2.47 17.20
N GLY A 98 9.24 2.25 16.89
CA GLY A 98 10.17 1.50 17.73
C GLY A 98 10.10 -0.01 17.54
N GLY A 99 9.09 -0.53 16.84
CA GLY A 99 8.93 -1.95 16.56
C GLY A 99 7.72 -2.22 15.70
N GLU A 100 7.65 -3.42 15.15
CA GLU A 100 6.56 -3.82 14.26
C GLU A 100 5.22 -3.99 15.01
N ALA A 101 5.25 -4.50 16.25
CA ALA A 101 4.04 -4.63 17.06
C ALA A 101 3.44 -3.27 17.40
N GLU A 102 4.26 -2.31 17.80
CA GLU A 102 3.86 -0.94 18.09
C GLU A 102 3.32 -0.25 16.83
N PHE A 103 3.93 -0.52 15.70
CA PHE A 103 3.46 0.01 14.41
C PHE A 103 2.11 -0.60 14.02
N ALA A 104 1.91 -1.90 14.20
CA ALA A 104 0.62 -2.56 13.97
C ALA A 104 -0.48 -1.96 14.85
N TYR A 105 -0.16 -1.61 16.09
CA TYR A 105 -1.09 -0.87 16.95
C TYR A 105 -1.50 0.46 16.33
N MET A 106 -0.54 1.24 15.81
CA MET A 106 -0.84 2.51 15.12
C MET A 106 -1.71 2.28 13.88
N MET A 107 -1.44 1.24 13.12
CA MET A 107 -2.24 0.87 11.93
C MET A 107 -3.69 0.57 12.32
N ASN A 108 -3.91 -0.19 13.39
CA ASN A 108 -5.24 -0.56 13.86
C ASN A 108 -5.99 0.63 14.49
N GLU A 109 -5.29 1.51 15.19
CA GLU A 109 -5.89 2.77 15.68
C GLU A 109 -6.36 3.63 14.52
N LYS A 110 -5.58 3.76 13.46
CA LYS A 110 -5.98 4.49 12.26
C LYS A 110 -7.16 3.81 11.56
N ALA A 111 -7.13 2.49 11.42
CA ALA A 111 -8.23 1.73 10.87
C ALA A 111 -9.55 1.99 11.63
N ARG A 112 -9.50 1.99 12.94
CA ARG A 112 -10.66 2.29 13.77
C ARG A 112 -11.17 3.72 13.55
N ARG A 113 -10.29 4.70 13.50
CA ARG A 113 -10.66 6.11 13.25
C ARG A 113 -11.28 6.31 11.88
N LEU A 114 -10.85 5.56 10.87
CA LEU A 114 -11.40 5.60 9.52
C LEU A 114 -12.69 4.78 9.38
N GLY A 115 -13.10 4.06 10.40
CA GLY A 115 -14.27 3.19 10.35
C GLY A 115 -14.07 1.91 9.55
N LEU A 116 -12.84 1.41 9.47
CA LEU A 116 -12.52 0.15 8.81
C LEU A 116 -12.86 -1.01 9.76
N ARG A 117 -14.14 -1.34 9.86
CA ARG A 117 -14.69 -2.24 10.87
C ARG A 117 -14.31 -3.71 10.68
N ASN A 118 -13.88 -4.07 9.48
CA ASN A 118 -13.55 -5.45 9.12
C ASN A 118 -12.07 -5.57 8.72
N THR A 119 -11.22 -4.78 9.37
CA THR A 119 -9.78 -4.76 9.12
C THR A 119 -9.01 -4.92 10.42
N ASN A 120 -8.00 -5.80 10.39
CA ASN A 120 -7.05 -5.96 11.48
C ASN A 120 -5.65 -6.21 10.90
N PHE A 121 -4.68 -5.43 11.33
CA PHE A 121 -3.28 -5.55 10.92
C PHE A 121 -2.44 -6.16 12.04
N GLU A 122 -1.67 -7.19 11.71
CA GLU A 122 -0.71 -7.82 12.61
C GLU A 122 0.74 -7.43 12.30
N ASN A 123 0.98 -6.88 11.10
CA ASN A 123 2.31 -6.50 10.63
C ASN A 123 2.25 -5.38 9.60
N ALA A 124 3.43 -4.86 9.25
CA ALA A 124 3.56 -3.75 8.31
C ALA A 124 3.73 -4.19 6.85
N THR A 125 3.85 -5.49 6.59
CA THR A 125 4.22 -6.04 5.28
C THR A 125 3.05 -6.64 4.51
N GLY A 126 2.08 -7.21 5.21
CA GLY A 126 1.04 -8.05 4.65
C GLY A 126 1.44 -9.52 4.54
N LEU A 127 2.55 -9.93 5.12
CA LEU A 127 2.92 -11.35 5.22
C LEU A 127 1.82 -12.11 5.96
N PRO A 128 1.56 -13.37 5.59
CA PRO A 128 0.42 -14.11 6.11
C PRO A 128 0.38 -14.24 7.63
N ASN A 129 -0.79 -14.00 8.19
CA ASN A 129 -1.13 -14.21 9.59
C ASN A 129 -2.66 -14.40 9.65
N ASP A 130 -3.13 -15.39 10.38
CA ASP A 130 -4.56 -15.74 10.41
C ASP A 130 -5.46 -14.62 10.95
N ASN A 131 -4.91 -13.72 11.75
CA ASN A 131 -5.63 -12.57 12.30
C ASN A 131 -5.41 -11.28 11.51
N HIS A 132 -4.76 -11.36 10.35
CA HIS A 132 -4.48 -10.23 9.47
C HIS A 132 -5.43 -10.27 8.28
N TYR A 133 -6.39 -9.35 8.26
CA TYR A 133 -7.45 -9.36 7.26
C TYR A 133 -7.97 -7.95 6.95
N SER A 134 -8.62 -7.80 5.82
CA SER A 134 -9.35 -6.61 5.43
C SER A 134 -10.50 -6.97 4.47
N THR A 135 -11.17 -5.98 3.94
CA THR A 135 -12.24 -6.14 2.96
C THR A 135 -12.03 -5.19 1.79
N ALA A 136 -12.66 -5.47 0.65
CA ALA A 136 -12.60 -4.57 -0.50
C ALA A 136 -13.13 -3.18 -0.16
N ASN A 137 -14.20 -3.10 0.62
CA ASN A 137 -14.79 -1.82 1.04
C ASN A 137 -13.84 -1.03 1.94
N ASP A 138 -13.24 -1.69 2.94
CA ASP A 138 -12.30 -1.05 3.85
C ASP A 138 -11.05 -0.55 3.10
N LEU A 139 -10.52 -1.34 2.18
CA LEU A 139 -9.38 -0.95 1.35
C LEU A 139 -9.69 0.24 0.44
N ALA A 140 -10.91 0.31 -0.09
CA ALA A 140 -11.36 1.46 -0.87
C ALA A 140 -11.43 2.73 -0.02
N ARG A 141 -11.94 2.65 1.21
CA ARG A 141 -11.96 3.77 2.16
C ARG A 141 -10.56 4.24 2.55
N LEU A 142 -9.68 3.29 2.86
CA LEU A 142 -8.29 3.56 3.18
C LEU A 142 -7.58 4.30 2.04
N THR A 143 -7.77 3.84 0.81
CA THR A 143 -7.18 4.44 -0.39
C THR A 143 -7.71 5.84 -0.63
N THR A 144 -9.01 6.04 -0.44
CA THR A 144 -9.64 7.37 -0.54
C THR A 144 -9.04 8.36 0.45
N GLU A 145 -8.83 7.93 1.70
CA GLU A 145 -8.18 8.73 2.73
C GLU A 145 -6.78 9.17 2.30
N LEU A 146 -5.98 8.24 1.81
CA LEU A 146 -4.64 8.51 1.31
C LEU A 146 -4.64 9.57 0.21
N ILE A 147 -5.49 9.41 -0.78
CA ILE A 147 -5.55 10.31 -1.95
C ILE A 147 -6.04 11.71 -1.55
N LYS A 148 -7.06 11.79 -0.69
CA LYS A 148 -7.66 13.07 -0.32
C LYS A 148 -6.81 13.88 0.64
N ASN A 149 -6.18 13.26 1.62
CA ASN A 149 -5.47 13.95 2.68
C ASN A 149 -3.95 14.03 2.46
N HIS A 150 -3.42 13.26 1.52
CA HIS A 150 -2.00 13.27 1.17
C HIS A 150 -1.79 13.34 -0.36
N PRO A 151 -2.38 14.34 -1.06
CA PRO A 151 -2.36 14.38 -2.52
C PRO A 151 -0.95 14.54 -3.10
N ASN A 152 -0.07 15.28 -2.44
CA ASN A 152 1.30 15.46 -2.92
C ASN A 152 2.12 14.17 -2.77
N GLN A 153 1.97 13.47 -1.66
CA GLN A 153 2.63 12.20 -1.38
C GLN A 153 2.09 11.08 -2.28
N TYR A 154 0.83 11.19 -2.64
CA TYR A 154 0.20 10.21 -3.53
C TYR A 154 0.87 10.16 -4.92
N GLU A 155 1.54 11.21 -5.36
CA GLU A 155 2.26 11.24 -6.63
C GLU A 155 3.31 10.14 -6.77
N ILE A 156 3.89 9.66 -5.66
CA ILE A 156 4.85 8.55 -5.65
C ILE A 156 4.24 7.28 -6.24
N TYR A 157 2.95 7.07 -6.08
CA TYR A 157 2.24 5.87 -6.54
C TYR A 157 2.20 5.76 -8.08
N ALA A 158 2.41 6.86 -8.78
CA ALA A 158 2.53 6.90 -10.24
C ALA A 158 3.97 6.68 -10.73
N GLU A 159 4.97 6.66 -9.86
CA GLU A 159 6.36 6.42 -10.25
C GLU A 159 6.52 5.00 -10.82
N ARG A 160 6.97 4.91 -12.06
CA ARG A 160 7.12 3.63 -12.76
C ARG A 160 8.34 2.86 -12.33
N SER A 161 9.38 3.54 -11.87
CA SER A 161 10.60 2.93 -11.38
C SER A 161 11.35 3.89 -10.48
N PHE A 162 12.26 3.34 -9.68
CA PHE A 162 13.27 4.13 -8.96
C PHE A 162 14.55 3.31 -8.86
N GLU A 163 15.65 3.98 -8.61
CA GLU A 163 16.94 3.34 -8.41
C GLU A 163 17.39 3.51 -6.96
N TYR A 164 17.82 2.41 -6.36
CA TYR A 164 18.44 2.41 -5.04
C TYR A 164 19.62 1.45 -5.01
N GLY A 165 20.79 1.93 -4.53
CA GLY A 165 21.99 1.10 -4.43
C GLY A 165 22.44 0.50 -5.77
N GLY A 166 22.25 1.23 -6.88
CA GLY A 166 22.56 0.74 -8.22
C GLY A 166 21.56 -0.25 -8.81
N ILE A 167 20.45 -0.52 -8.10
CA ILE A 167 19.41 -1.45 -8.54
C ILE A 167 18.20 -0.66 -9.02
N ASN A 168 17.88 -0.78 -10.30
CA ASN A 168 16.64 -0.23 -10.85
C ASN A 168 15.46 -1.12 -10.49
N GLN A 169 14.44 -0.55 -9.86
CA GLN A 169 13.27 -1.25 -9.38
C GLN A 169 12.02 -0.72 -10.06
N THR A 170 11.26 -1.63 -10.65
CA THR A 170 10.09 -1.29 -11.46
C THR A 170 8.80 -1.46 -10.66
N ASN A 171 7.87 -0.51 -10.78
CA ASN A 171 6.58 -0.59 -10.13
C ASN A 171 5.82 -1.84 -10.59
N ARG A 172 5.26 -2.57 -9.64
CA ARG A 172 4.51 -3.79 -9.92
C ARG A 172 3.13 -3.54 -10.49
N ASN A 173 2.64 -2.32 -10.42
CA ASN A 173 1.36 -1.92 -11.00
C ASN A 173 1.50 -1.64 -12.49
N LYS A 174 1.30 -2.66 -13.30
CA LYS A 174 1.45 -2.57 -14.76
C LYS A 174 0.38 -1.73 -15.45
N LEU A 175 -0.73 -1.39 -14.76
CA LEU A 175 -1.72 -0.46 -15.31
C LEU A 175 -1.14 0.92 -15.56
N LEU A 176 -0.08 1.33 -14.86
CA LEU A 176 0.60 2.60 -15.09
C LEU A 176 1.13 2.74 -16.53
N TRP A 177 1.38 1.62 -17.21
CA TRP A 177 1.82 1.62 -18.62
C TRP A 177 0.68 1.39 -19.61
N ARG A 178 -0.42 0.78 -19.15
CA ARG A 178 -1.53 0.39 -20.03
C ARG A 178 -2.64 1.44 -20.12
N ASP A 179 -2.79 2.24 -19.08
CA ASP A 179 -3.83 3.23 -18.97
C ASP A 179 -3.27 4.51 -18.32
N LEU A 180 -3.07 5.53 -19.14
CA LEU A 180 -2.47 6.79 -18.69
C LEU A 180 -3.32 7.58 -17.69
N SER A 181 -4.60 7.25 -17.56
CA SER A 181 -5.47 7.84 -16.53
C SER A 181 -5.25 7.24 -15.15
N VAL A 182 -4.60 6.08 -15.08
CA VAL A 182 -4.28 5.38 -13.82
C VAL A 182 -2.99 5.96 -13.22
N ASP A 183 -3.05 6.36 -11.97
CA ASP A 183 -1.92 6.97 -11.24
C ASP A 183 -1.57 6.27 -9.91
N GLY A 184 -2.10 5.11 -9.66
CA GLY A 184 -1.86 4.28 -8.48
C GLY A 184 -2.64 2.97 -8.55
N VAL A 185 -2.62 2.07 -7.55
CA VAL A 185 -2.15 2.35 -6.19
C VAL A 185 -1.18 1.25 -5.73
N LYS A 186 -1.66 -0.01 -5.65
CA LYS A 186 -0.86 -1.08 -5.06
C LYS A 186 -1.32 -2.44 -5.52
N THR A 187 -0.36 -3.31 -5.77
CA THR A 187 -0.59 -4.74 -5.98
C THR A 187 -0.35 -5.52 -4.71
N GLY A 188 -0.95 -6.71 -4.62
CA GLY A 188 -0.68 -7.67 -3.57
C GLY A 188 -0.83 -9.09 -4.08
N TYR A 189 -0.03 -10.00 -3.55
CA TYR A 189 -0.12 -11.42 -3.81
C TYR A 189 0.44 -12.23 -2.65
N THR A 190 -0.32 -13.21 -2.21
CA THR A 190 0.14 -14.37 -1.48
C THR A 190 -0.66 -15.57 -1.99
N LYS A 191 -0.20 -16.79 -1.73
CA LYS A 191 -0.93 -17.99 -2.11
C LYS A 191 -2.37 -17.98 -1.54
N LYS A 192 -2.54 -17.49 -0.31
CA LYS A 192 -3.84 -17.39 0.37
C LYS A 192 -4.71 -16.27 -0.20
N ALA A 193 -4.12 -15.11 -0.49
CA ALA A 193 -4.84 -13.93 -0.95
C ALA A 193 -5.23 -14.00 -2.44
N GLY A 194 -4.46 -14.71 -3.25
CA GLY A 194 -4.54 -14.59 -4.69
C GLY A 194 -3.94 -13.27 -5.18
N TYR A 195 -4.18 -12.92 -6.43
CA TYR A 195 -3.69 -11.69 -7.04
C TYR A 195 -4.68 -10.55 -6.82
N CYS A 196 -4.20 -9.48 -6.16
CA CYS A 196 -5.01 -8.35 -5.75
C CYS A 196 -4.45 -7.05 -6.35
N LEU A 197 -5.34 -6.10 -6.63
CA LEU A 197 -4.96 -4.78 -7.13
C LEU A 197 -5.93 -3.72 -6.62
N VAL A 198 -5.39 -2.69 -6.00
CA VAL A 198 -6.08 -1.42 -5.81
C VAL A 198 -5.57 -0.47 -6.88
N ALA A 199 -6.47 0.08 -7.68
CA ALA A 199 -6.14 1.03 -8.74
C ALA A 199 -6.95 2.31 -8.57
N SER A 200 -6.40 3.42 -9.02
CA SER A 200 -7.10 4.70 -9.05
C SER A 200 -6.84 5.40 -10.36
N ALA A 201 -7.87 6.03 -10.87
CA ALA A 201 -7.83 6.81 -12.11
C ALA A 201 -8.61 8.11 -11.96
N LYS A 202 -8.14 9.14 -12.65
CA LYS A 202 -8.85 10.41 -12.76
C LYS A 202 -9.41 10.51 -14.16
N ARG A 203 -10.74 10.51 -14.29
CA ARG A 203 -11.46 10.54 -15.57
C ARG A 203 -12.63 11.51 -15.49
N ASP A 204 -12.74 12.39 -16.44
CA ASP A 204 -13.87 13.33 -16.56
C ASP A 204 -14.18 14.08 -15.26
N GLY A 205 -13.13 14.48 -14.53
CA GLY A 205 -13.26 15.15 -13.25
C GLY A 205 -13.57 14.24 -12.06
N MET A 206 -13.78 12.95 -12.29
CA MET A 206 -14.03 11.96 -11.24
C MET A 206 -12.73 11.27 -10.83
N ARG A 207 -12.57 11.11 -9.52
CA ARG A 207 -11.52 10.25 -8.96
C ARG A 207 -12.14 8.88 -8.66
N LEU A 208 -11.78 7.88 -9.42
CA LEU A 208 -12.26 6.50 -9.24
C LEU A 208 -11.23 5.68 -8.47
N VAL A 209 -11.70 4.85 -7.55
CA VAL A 209 -10.89 3.84 -6.86
C VAL A 209 -11.53 2.48 -7.07
N SER A 210 -10.77 1.53 -7.60
CA SER A 210 -11.19 0.14 -7.77
C SER A 210 -10.37 -0.77 -6.86
N VAL A 211 -11.05 -1.75 -6.25
CA VAL A 211 -10.43 -2.81 -5.45
C VAL A 211 -10.84 -4.15 -6.01
N VAL A 212 -9.87 -4.92 -6.48
CA VAL A 212 -10.04 -6.26 -7.05
C VAL A 212 -9.19 -7.23 -6.24
N LEU A 213 -9.85 -8.22 -5.64
CA LEU A 213 -9.23 -9.18 -4.72
C LEU A 213 -9.40 -10.62 -5.22
N GLY A 214 -8.42 -11.47 -4.94
CA GLY A 214 -8.55 -12.91 -5.09
C GLY A 214 -8.60 -13.43 -6.52
N THR A 215 -8.02 -12.73 -7.48
CA THR A 215 -7.96 -13.22 -8.87
C THR A 215 -6.89 -14.29 -9.03
N SER A 216 -6.96 -15.04 -10.14
CA SER A 216 -6.09 -16.19 -10.39
C SER A 216 -4.75 -15.85 -11.04
N SER A 217 -4.58 -14.61 -11.54
CA SER A 217 -3.34 -14.19 -12.19
C SER A 217 -3.13 -12.67 -12.14
N ASP A 218 -1.90 -12.25 -12.38
CA ASP A 218 -1.55 -10.84 -12.56
C ASP A 218 -2.37 -10.21 -13.70
N GLN A 219 -2.56 -10.96 -14.79
CA GLN A 219 -3.34 -10.50 -15.92
C GLN A 219 -4.81 -10.30 -15.57
N ASP A 220 -5.39 -11.20 -14.79
CA ASP A 220 -6.80 -11.12 -14.39
C ASP A 220 -7.06 -9.92 -13.47
N ARG A 221 -6.19 -9.67 -12.48
CA ARG A 221 -6.38 -8.50 -11.61
C ARG A 221 -6.32 -7.19 -12.39
N MET A 222 -5.49 -7.10 -13.41
CA MET A 222 -5.44 -5.93 -14.29
C MET A 222 -6.70 -5.80 -15.16
N LYS A 223 -7.12 -6.90 -15.77
CA LYS A 223 -8.30 -6.95 -16.64
C LYS A 223 -9.56 -6.55 -15.89
N GLU A 224 -9.77 -7.12 -14.71
CA GLU A 224 -10.95 -6.80 -13.88
C GLU A 224 -10.91 -5.36 -13.39
N SER A 225 -9.74 -4.84 -13.05
CA SER A 225 -9.58 -3.43 -12.67
C SER A 225 -9.90 -2.49 -13.83
N GLN A 226 -9.43 -2.80 -15.05
CA GLN A 226 -9.74 -2.00 -16.24
C GLN A 226 -11.24 -2.00 -16.55
N LYS A 227 -11.93 -3.14 -16.40
CA LYS A 227 -13.39 -3.20 -16.57
C LYS A 227 -14.12 -2.27 -15.62
N LEU A 228 -13.72 -2.27 -14.34
CA LEU A 228 -14.34 -1.40 -13.33
C LEU A 228 -14.10 0.07 -13.65
N LEU A 229 -12.89 0.42 -14.09
CA LEU A 229 -12.51 1.80 -14.37
C LEU A 229 -13.05 2.32 -15.70
N SER A 230 -13.48 1.46 -16.59
CA SER A 230 -14.09 1.88 -17.85
C SER A 230 -15.56 2.26 -17.64
#